data_ba4fe2c9c4a6470e8344a4f1e1099377
#
_entry.id   ba4fe2c9c4a6470e8344a4f1e1099377
#
_cell.length_a   1.000
_cell.length_b   1.000
_cell.length_c   1.000
_cell.angle_alpha   90.00
_cell.angle_beta   90.00
_cell.angle_gamma   90.00
#
_symmetry.space_group_name_H-M   'P 1'
#
loop_
_entity.id
_entity.type
_entity.pdbx_description
1 polymer ?
#
loop_
_entity_poly.entity_id
_entity_poly.type
_entity_poly.pdbx_seq_one_letter_code
_entity_poly.pdbx_strand_id
1 'polypeptide(L)'
;SRVFPNGDEETPNEEGLKFYDNVIDELRKYNIEPLITISHYENPLHLSLEYGGWKSRKMIDFYLRFTKVLFERYKGKVKYWLTFNEINMLTQDFGAVFCAGMLDPKDVCEQSRYQAMHHQLVASALAVSMAHEIDPEFMLGCMLAYHNGYPYTCHPDDILYAQQFG
;
A
#
# COMPACT_ATOMS: atom_id res chain seq x y z
N SER A 1 -5.52 7.61 -9.22
CA SER A 1 -6.21 7.86 -7.95
C SER A 1 -7.24 8.99 -8.05
N ARG A 2 -8.36 8.91 -7.27
CA ARG A 2 -9.41 9.96 -7.29
C ARG A 2 -8.99 11.19 -6.50
N VAL A 3 -8.23 10.99 -5.44
CA VAL A 3 -7.86 12.06 -4.49
C VAL A 3 -6.68 12.88 -4.99
N PHE A 4 -5.68 12.21 -5.56
CA PHE A 4 -4.54 12.82 -6.23
C PHE A 4 -4.38 12.14 -7.59
N PRO A 5 -5.01 12.66 -8.68
CA PRO A 5 -5.04 12.01 -9.99
C PRO A 5 -3.67 11.71 -10.58
N ASN A 6 -2.73 12.65 -10.49
CA ASN A 6 -1.33 12.46 -10.90
C ASN A 6 -0.45 11.92 -9.76
N GLY A 7 -0.81 12.17 -8.50
CA GLY A 7 -0.12 11.70 -7.31
C GLY A 7 0.88 12.69 -6.72
N ASP A 8 1.33 13.68 -7.46
CA ASP A 8 2.31 14.70 -7.05
C ASP A 8 1.71 16.10 -6.83
N GLU A 9 0.40 16.25 -6.99
CA GLU A 9 -0.30 17.50 -6.70
C GLU A 9 -0.08 17.94 -5.24
N GLU A 10 -0.08 19.25 -5.02
CA GLU A 10 0.02 19.82 -3.67
C GLU A 10 -1.31 19.77 -2.91
N THR A 11 -2.42 19.83 -3.63
CA THR A 11 -3.77 19.86 -3.06
C THR A 11 -4.61 18.70 -3.58
N PRO A 12 -5.46 18.10 -2.71
CA PRO A 12 -6.31 16.99 -3.11
C PRO A 12 -7.46 17.45 -4.01
N ASN A 13 -7.96 16.52 -4.82
CA ASN A 13 -9.19 16.69 -5.58
C ASN A 13 -10.40 16.48 -4.64
N GLU A 14 -11.12 17.56 -4.37
CA GLU A 14 -12.27 17.54 -3.45
C GLU A 14 -13.41 16.65 -3.95
N GLU A 15 -13.63 16.54 -5.26
CA GLU A 15 -14.65 15.64 -5.80
C GLU A 15 -14.28 14.16 -5.57
N GLY A 16 -12.98 13.85 -5.66
CA GLY A 16 -12.47 12.53 -5.30
C GLY A 16 -12.68 12.20 -3.82
N LEU A 17 -12.49 13.16 -2.93
CA LEU A 17 -12.76 13.01 -1.50
C LEU A 17 -14.26 12.83 -1.23
N LYS A 18 -15.13 13.64 -1.84
CA LYS A 18 -16.60 13.50 -1.71
C LYS A 18 -17.10 12.12 -2.13
N PHE A 19 -16.48 11.51 -3.14
CA PHE A 19 -16.84 10.15 -3.51
C PHE A 19 -16.65 9.19 -2.33
N TYR A 20 -15.51 9.26 -1.64
CA TYR A 20 -15.23 8.40 -0.48
C TYR A 20 -16.02 8.83 0.77
N ASP A 21 -16.32 10.12 0.96
CA ASP A 21 -17.25 10.56 2.00
C ASP A 21 -18.58 9.82 1.89
N ASN A 22 -19.15 9.79 0.68
CA ASN A 22 -20.41 9.11 0.44
C ASN A 22 -20.35 7.59 0.71
N VAL A 23 -19.23 6.95 0.33
CA VAL A 23 -19.01 5.52 0.59
C VAL A 23 -18.95 5.24 2.09
N ILE A 24 -18.11 6.00 2.82
CA ILE A 24 -17.92 5.81 4.26
C ILE A 24 -19.20 6.13 5.04
N ASP A 25 -19.86 7.22 4.69
CA ASP A 25 -21.11 7.62 5.35
C ASP A 25 -22.24 6.60 5.09
N GLU A 26 -22.27 6.00 3.89
CA GLU A 26 -23.25 4.93 3.60
C GLU A 26 -22.98 3.66 4.41
N LEU A 27 -21.71 3.22 4.51
CA LEU A 27 -21.33 2.07 5.36
C LEU A 27 -21.76 2.29 6.81
N ARG A 28 -21.50 3.49 7.35
CA ARG A 28 -21.82 3.84 8.74
C ARG A 28 -23.34 3.82 9.04
N LYS A 29 -24.20 4.15 8.07
CA LYS A 29 -25.66 4.04 8.23
C LYS A 29 -26.11 2.62 8.58
N TYR A 30 -25.37 1.62 8.08
CA TYR A 30 -25.66 0.20 8.32
C TYR A 30 -24.82 -0.39 9.43
N ASN A 31 -24.12 0.42 10.23
CA ASN A 31 -23.18 0.00 11.29
C ASN A 31 -22.06 -0.92 10.75
N ILE A 32 -21.62 -0.70 9.52
CA ILE A 32 -20.50 -1.41 8.92
C ILE A 32 -19.23 -0.60 9.21
N GLU A 33 -18.30 -1.19 9.96
CA GLU A 33 -16.99 -0.59 10.24
C GLU A 33 -16.04 -0.83 9.06
N PRO A 34 -15.55 0.23 8.39
CA PRO A 34 -14.65 0.06 7.25
C PRO A 34 -13.23 -0.29 7.71
N LEU A 35 -12.59 -1.23 7.00
CA LEU A 35 -11.14 -1.45 6.99
C LEU A 35 -10.60 -0.97 5.64
N ILE A 36 -9.83 0.11 5.63
CA ILE A 36 -9.39 0.76 4.40
C ILE A 36 -7.93 0.41 4.10
N THR A 37 -7.68 -0.18 2.93
CA THR A 37 -6.33 -0.32 2.36
C THR A 37 -5.99 0.94 1.57
N ILE A 38 -4.99 1.69 2.03
CA ILE A 38 -4.63 3.00 1.46
C ILE A 38 -4.00 2.84 0.07
N SER A 39 -3.10 1.89 -0.09
CA SER A 39 -2.47 1.55 -1.38
C SER A 39 -2.64 0.07 -1.69
N HIS A 40 -3.36 -0.23 -2.79
CA HIS A 40 -3.62 -1.59 -3.26
C HIS A 40 -3.20 -1.71 -4.73
N TYR A 41 -1.90 -1.52 -5.01
CA TYR A 41 -1.22 -1.59 -6.31
C TYR A 41 -1.51 -0.45 -7.30
N GLU A 42 -2.57 0.33 -7.11
CA GLU A 42 -2.98 1.41 -8.02
C GLU A 42 -2.12 2.68 -7.83
N ASN A 43 -0.90 2.60 -8.30
CA ASN A 43 -0.04 3.79 -8.36
C ASN A 43 -0.52 4.72 -9.49
N PRO A 44 -0.68 6.04 -9.28
CA PRO A 44 -0.96 6.96 -10.37
C PRO A 44 0.07 6.80 -11.48
N LEU A 45 -0.41 6.62 -12.72
CA LEU A 45 0.46 6.35 -13.88
C LEU A 45 1.54 7.42 -14.06
N HIS A 46 1.19 8.67 -13.80
CA HIS A 46 2.12 9.80 -13.85
C HIS A 46 3.34 9.56 -12.94
N LEU A 47 3.13 9.09 -11.70
CA LEU A 47 4.24 8.81 -10.78
C LEU A 47 5.16 7.67 -11.29
N SER A 48 4.59 6.73 -12.00
CA SER A 48 5.35 5.65 -12.62
C SER A 48 6.18 6.14 -13.80
N LEU A 49 5.62 7.02 -14.64
CA LEU A 49 6.28 7.55 -15.83
C LEU A 49 7.36 8.59 -15.48
N GLU A 50 7.04 9.55 -14.60
CA GLU A 50 7.94 10.66 -14.28
C GLU A 50 9.00 10.32 -13.23
N TYR A 51 8.67 9.44 -12.26
CA TYR A 51 9.55 9.15 -11.13
C TYR A 51 10.05 7.70 -11.09
N GLY A 52 9.55 6.84 -11.97
CA GLY A 52 9.89 5.40 -11.96
C GLY A 52 9.24 4.63 -10.81
N GLY A 53 8.08 5.10 -10.33
CA GLY A 53 7.37 4.46 -9.24
C GLY A 53 8.17 4.45 -7.92
N TRP A 54 7.97 3.43 -7.11
CA TRP A 54 8.58 3.28 -5.79
C TRP A 54 10.10 3.08 -5.79
N LYS A 55 10.74 2.93 -6.96
CA LYS A 55 12.18 3.05 -7.09
C LYS A 55 12.68 4.43 -6.62
N SER A 56 11.88 5.48 -6.81
CA SER A 56 12.17 6.84 -6.37
C SER A 56 11.82 7.05 -4.89
N ARG A 57 12.75 7.64 -4.13
CA ARG A 57 12.48 8.04 -2.75
C ARG A 57 11.41 9.14 -2.62
N LYS A 58 11.17 9.94 -3.66
CA LYS A 58 10.11 10.96 -3.68
C LYS A 58 8.71 10.38 -3.45
N MET A 59 8.52 9.10 -3.77
CA MET A 59 7.24 8.42 -3.52
C MET A 59 6.84 8.44 -2.04
N ILE A 60 7.81 8.49 -1.13
CA ILE A 60 7.53 8.60 0.32
C ILE A 60 6.78 9.89 0.60
N ASP A 61 7.26 11.03 0.08
CA ASP A 61 6.64 12.34 0.33
C ASP A 61 5.24 12.44 -0.28
N PHE A 62 5.06 11.92 -1.51
CA PHE A 62 3.74 11.87 -2.16
C PHE A 62 2.76 10.99 -1.40
N TYR A 63 3.20 9.84 -0.94
CA TYR A 63 2.39 8.92 -0.14
C TYR A 63 2.00 9.54 1.22
N LEU A 64 2.93 10.20 1.91
CA LEU A 64 2.65 10.84 3.19
C LEU A 64 1.67 12.01 3.03
N ARG A 65 1.76 12.79 1.96
CA ARG A 65 0.77 13.82 1.64
C ARG A 65 -0.63 13.22 1.44
N PHE A 66 -0.71 12.14 0.69
CA PHE A 66 -1.97 11.41 0.45
C PHE A 66 -2.56 10.85 1.75
N THR A 67 -1.77 10.14 2.54
CA THR A 67 -2.24 9.54 3.79
C THR A 67 -2.66 10.58 4.82
N LYS A 68 -1.94 11.70 4.91
CA LYS A 68 -2.31 12.81 5.80
C LYS A 68 -3.72 13.32 5.51
N VAL A 69 -4.02 13.58 4.24
CA VAL A 69 -5.36 14.04 3.82
C VAL A 69 -6.44 13.02 4.21
N LEU A 70 -6.18 11.72 4.05
CA LEU A 70 -7.13 10.67 4.42
C LEU A 70 -7.35 10.62 5.94
N PHE A 71 -6.28 10.63 6.72
CA PHE A 71 -6.37 10.55 8.18
C PHE A 71 -7.08 11.77 8.78
N GLU A 72 -6.76 12.98 8.31
CA GLU A 72 -7.44 14.21 8.75
C GLU A 72 -8.92 14.22 8.34
N ARG A 73 -9.25 13.79 7.11
CA ARG A 73 -10.64 13.79 6.60
C ARG A 73 -11.54 12.78 7.31
N TYR A 74 -10.99 11.59 7.62
CA TYR A 74 -11.78 10.47 8.12
C TYR A 74 -11.57 10.18 9.60
N LYS A 75 -10.90 11.08 10.32
CA LYS A 75 -10.82 11.06 11.79
C LYS A 75 -12.21 10.93 12.42
N GLY A 76 -12.36 9.96 13.33
CA GLY A 76 -13.64 9.66 13.98
C GLY A 76 -14.68 8.96 13.09
N LYS A 77 -14.36 8.71 11.79
CA LYS A 77 -15.23 7.96 10.86
C LYS A 77 -14.68 6.59 10.51
N VAL A 78 -13.38 6.45 10.38
CA VAL A 78 -12.67 5.20 10.05
C VAL A 78 -11.63 4.95 11.12
N LYS A 79 -11.63 3.74 11.68
CA LYS A 79 -10.70 3.33 12.72
C LYS A 79 -9.56 2.45 12.19
N TYR A 80 -9.85 1.59 11.21
CA TYR A 80 -8.95 0.54 10.74
C TYR A 80 -8.35 0.84 9.38
N TRP A 81 -7.02 0.81 9.28
CA TRP A 81 -6.27 1.15 8.09
C TRP A 81 -5.19 0.11 7.78
N LEU A 82 -5.02 -0.22 6.51
CA LEU A 82 -3.87 -0.94 6.01
C LEU A 82 -3.07 0.00 5.11
N THR A 83 -1.78 0.17 5.39
CA THR A 83 -0.92 1.09 4.64
C THR A 83 -0.70 0.60 3.21
N PHE A 84 -0.34 -0.66 3.06
CA PHE A 84 -0.10 -1.30 1.76
C PHE A 84 -0.73 -2.68 1.72
N ASN A 85 -1.19 -3.07 0.54
CA ASN A 85 -1.53 -4.45 0.23
C ASN A 85 -0.28 -5.23 -0.15
N GLU A 86 -0.10 -6.41 0.45
CA GLU A 86 0.93 -7.40 0.11
C GLU A 86 2.33 -6.81 -0.12
N ILE A 87 2.79 -5.97 0.81
CA ILE A 87 4.05 -5.24 0.71
C ILE A 87 5.27 -6.16 0.45
N ASN A 88 5.21 -7.42 0.87
CA ASN A 88 6.25 -8.42 0.67
C ASN A 88 6.31 -8.95 -0.77
N MET A 89 5.28 -8.73 -1.60
CA MET A 89 5.28 -9.20 -3.00
C MET A 89 6.30 -8.48 -3.88
N LEU A 90 6.87 -7.36 -3.40
CA LEU A 90 8.01 -6.70 -4.04
C LEU A 90 9.27 -7.58 -4.12
N THR A 91 9.37 -8.63 -3.31
CA THR A 91 10.46 -9.61 -3.43
C THR A 91 10.34 -10.47 -4.70
N GLN A 92 9.14 -10.57 -5.28
CA GLN A 92 8.87 -11.32 -6.50
C GLN A 92 9.04 -10.43 -7.75
N ASP A 93 9.40 -11.03 -8.89
CA ASP A 93 9.68 -10.27 -10.13
C ASP A 93 8.49 -9.45 -10.63
N PHE A 94 7.29 -10.00 -10.58
CA PHE A 94 6.07 -9.29 -10.98
C PHE A 94 5.74 -8.12 -10.04
N GLY A 95 6.20 -8.15 -8.79
CA GLY A 95 5.99 -7.07 -7.82
C GLY A 95 6.58 -5.74 -8.26
N ALA A 96 7.62 -5.75 -9.11
CA ALA A 96 8.21 -4.52 -9.65
C ALA A 96 7.17 -3.67 -10.40
N VAL A 97 6.36 -4.29 -11.23
CA VAL A 97 5.32 -3.60 -12.01
C VAL A 97 4.09 -3.33 -11.17
N PHE A 98 3.51 -4.37 -10.56
CA PHE A 98 2.22 -4.25 -9.86
C PHE A 98 2.32 -3.50 -8.53
N CYS A 99 3.31 -3.83 -7.70
CA CYS A 99 3.42 -3.26 -6.36
C CYS A 99 4.23 -1.96 -6.33
N ALA A 100 5.23 -1.83 -7.21
CA ALA A 100 6.12 -0.67 -7.22
C ALA A 100 5.85 0.33 -8.34
N GLY A 101 5.05 0.00 -9.33
CA GLY A 101 4.80 0.86 -10.49
C GLY A 101 6.06 1.12 -11.33
N MET A 102 7.00 0.17 -11.38
CA MET A 102 8.23 0.24 -12.18
C MET A 102 7.95 -0.32 -13.57
N LEU A 103 7.68 0.57 -14.54
CA LEU A 103 7.19 0.18 -15.87
C LEU A 103 8.30 -0.12 -16.88
N ASP A 104 9.52 0.43 -16.71
CA ASP A 104 10.64 0.14 -17.62
C ASP A 104 11.35 -1.15 -17.21
N PRO A 105 11.32 -2.21 -18.03
CA PRO A 105 12.01 -3.47 -17.73
C PRO A 105 13.52 -3.33 -17.47
N LYS A 106 14.16 -2.28 -18.03
CA LYS A 106 15.57 -2.00 -17.80
C LYS A 106 15.88 -1.60 -16.37
N ASP A 107 14.89 -1.07 -15.69
CA ASP A 107 14.98 -0.63 -14.30
C ASP A 107 14.70 -1.76 -13.31
N VAL A 108 14.17 -2.89 -13.77
CA VAL A 108 13.75 -4.00 -12.92
C VAL A 108 14.91 -4.96 -12.67
N CYS A 109 15.43 -4.94 -11.46
CA CYS A 109 16.39 -5.91 -10.95
C CYS A 109 16.12 -6.15 -9.47
N GLU A 110 16.76 -7.16 -8.90
CA GLU A 110 16.60 -7.47 -7.47
C GLU A 110 16.87 -6.25 -6.58
N GLN A 111 17.98 -5.54 -6.82
CA GLN A 111 18.34 -4.34 -6.05
C GLN A 111 17.25 -3.27 -6.10
N SER A 112 16.69 -2.98 -7.27
CA SER A 112 15.63 -1.95 -7.41
C SER A 112 14.33 -2.36 -6.75
N ARG A 113 13.98 -3.65 -6.76
CA ARG A 113 12.82 -4.19 -6.05
C ARG A 113 12.97 -4.04 -4.53
N TYR A 114 14.11 -4.44 -3.98
CA TYR A 114 14.38 -4.26 -2.55
C TYR A 114 14.47 -2.79 -2.15
N GLN A 115 14.98 -1.93 -3.03
CA GLN A 115 14.98 -0.48 -2.80
C GLN A 115 13.55 0.07 -2.77
N ALA A 116 12.69 -0.36 -3.70
CA ALA A 116 11.27 0.03 -3.72
C ALA A 116 10.54 -0.47 -2.46
N MET A 117 10.80 -1.71 -2.04
CA MET A 117 10.25 -2.26 -0.80
C MET A 117 10.72 -1.47 0.43
N HIS A 118 12.00 -1.10 0.49
CA HIS A 118 12.52 -0.24 1.55
C HIS A 118 11.78 1.10 1.61
N HIS A 119 11.54 1.75 0.46
CA HIS A 119 10.79 3.01 0.42
C HIS A 119 9.34 2.84 0.88
N GLN A 120 8.66 1.76 0.51
CA GLN A 120 7.30 1.48 1.00
C GLN A 120 7.28 1.20 2.50
N LEU A 121 8.24 0.44 3.03
CA LEU A 121 8.34 0.19 4.48
C LEU A 121 8.59 1.49 5.26
N VAL A 122 9.46 2.36 4.76
CA VAL A 122 9.70 3.69 5.37
C VAL A 122 8.43 4.55 5.30
N ALA A 123 7.77 4.59 4.15
CA ALA A 123 6.51 5.33 3.99
C ALA A 123 5.41 4.81 4.92
N SER A 124 5.29 3.48 5.06
CA SER A 124 4.37 2.84 6.00
C SER A 124 4.65 3.24 7.43
N ALA A 125 5.90 3.15 7.88
CA ALA A 125 6.28 3.50 9.25
C ALA A 125 6.01 4.98 9.57
N LEU A 126 6.35 5.89 8.65
CA LEU A 126 6.10 7.32 8.81
C LEU A 126 4.60 7.64 8.80
N ALA A 127 3.81 6.96 7.94
CA ALA A 127 2.36 7.12 7.91
C ALA A 127 1.71 6.65 9.22
N VAL A 128 2.18 5.54 9.81
CA VAL A 128 1.70 5.04 11.12
C VAL A 128 2.00 6.06 12.22
N SER A 129 3.21 6.60 12.27
CA SER A 129 3.58 7.65 13.25
C SER A 129 2.67 8.86 13.13
N MET A 130 2.52 9.39 11.91
CA MET A 130 1.66 10.54 11.63
C MET A 130 0.18 10.26 11.95
N ALA A 131 -0.31 9.07 11.66
CA ALA A 131 -1.68 8.68 11.96
C ALA A 131 -1.96 8.74 13.47
N HIS A 132 -1.07 8.20 14.32
CA HIS A 132 -1.21 8.23 15.76
C HIS A 132 -1.08 9.65 16.36
N GLU A 133 -0.34 10.55 15.69
CA GLU A 133 -0.32 11.97 16.06
C GLU A 133 -1.66 12.66 15.76
N ILE A 134 -2.32 12.28 14.65
CA ILE A 134 -3.64 12.82 14.26
C ILE A 134 -4.74 12.24 15.12
N ASP A 135 -4.74 10.91 15.32
CA ASP A 135 -5.72 10.22 16.15
C ASP A 135 -5.10 8.97 16.80
N PRO A 136 -4.86 8.97 18.12
CA PRO A 136 -4.30 7.81 18.83
C PRO A 136 -5.16 6.54 18.80
N GLU A 137 -6.46 6.66 18.45
CA GLU A 137 -7.38 5.53 18.36
C GLU A 137 -7.31 4.80 17.01
N PHE A 138 -6.59 5.34 16.03
CA PHE A 138 -6.39 4.66 14.77
C PHE A 138 -5.63 3.34 14.97
N MET A 139 -6.08 2.30 14.29
CA MET A 139 -5.42 1.00 14.24
C MET A 139 -4.89 0.77 12.83
N LEU A 140 -3.57 0.73 12.72
CA LEU A 140 -2.89 0.61 11.44
C LEU A 140 -2.09 -0.68 11.35
N GLY A 141 -2.07 -1.26 10.15
CA GLY A 141 -1.23 -2.40 9.79
C GLY A 141 -0.81 -2.33 8.34
N CYS A 142 -0.21 -3.41 7.84
CA CYS A 142 -0.06 -3.65 6.41
C CYS A 142 -0.46 -5.10 6.11
N MET A 143 -0.87 -5.36 4.87
CA MET A 143 -1.20 -6.71 4.44
C MET A 143 0.04 -7.42 3.92
N LEU A 144 0.17 -8.68 4.29
CA LEU A 144 1.21 -9.57 3.77
C LEU A 144 0.55 -10.69 2.96
N ALA A 145 1.11 -11.00 1.78
CA ALA A 145 0.79 -12.24 1.09
C ALA A 145 1.52 -13.38 1.80
N TYR A 146 0.77 -14.39 2.19
CA TYR A 146 1.31 -15.58 2.80
C TYR A 146 0.79 -16.81 2.06
N HIS A 147 1.72 -17.61 1.57
CA HIS A 147 1.43 -18.88 0.91
C HIS A 147 1.90 -20.03 1.81
N ASN A 148 0.96 -20.78 2.33
CA ASN A 148 1.30 -21.96 3.12
C ASN A 148 1.47 -23.17 2.19
N GLY A 149 2.70 -23.66 2.06
CA GLY A 149 3.01 -24.87 1.33
C GLY A 149 2.77 -26.13 2.18
N TYR A 150 1.96 -27.07 1.68
CA TYR A 150 1.80 -28.36 2.30
C TYR A 150 2.53 -29.43 1.48
N PRO A 151 3.15 -30.42 2.14
CA PRO A 151 3.76 -31.53 1.40
C PRO A 151 2.69 -32.33 0.65
N TYR A 152 2.97 -32.72 -0.57
CA TYR A 152 2.04 -33.50 -1.40
C TYR A 152 1.83 -34.90 -0.84
N THR A 153 2.89 -35.51 -0.30
CA THR A 153 2.85 -36.79 0.41
C THR A 153 3.60 -36.72 1.73
N CYS A 154 3.59 -37.79 2.51
CA CYS A 154 4.42 -37.91 3.73
C CYS A 154 5.88 -38.31 3.45
N HIS A 155 6.31 -38.33 2.16
CA HIS A 155 7.70 -38.60 1.81
C HIS A 155 8.61 -37.48 2.35
N PRO A 156 9.80 -37.80 2.90
CA PRO A 156 10.71 -36.82 3.47
C PRO A 156 11.08 -35.68 2.51
N ASP A 157 11.25 -35.98 1.22
CA ASP A 157 11.60 -34.99 0.20
C ASP A 157 10.45 -33.98 -0.03
N ASP A 158 9.20 -34.44 -0.04
CA ASP A 158 8.02 -33.55 -0.17
C ASP A 158 7.89 -32.63 1.05
N ILE A 159 8.15 -33.18 2.25
CA ILE A 159 8.14 -32.40 3.50
C ILE A 159 9.23 -31.33 3.46
N LEU A 160 10.45 -31.71 3.08
CA LEU A 160 11.58 -30.78 2.99
C LEU A 160 11.32 -29.69 1.94
N TYR A 161 10.79 -30.07 0.78
CA TYR A 161 10.43 -29.13 -0.29
C TYR A 161 9.38 -28.11 0.21
N ALA A 162 8.29 -28.59 0.84
CA ALA A 162 7.27 -27.70 1.37
C ALA A 162 7.82 -26.72 2.45
N GLN A 163 8.76 -27.15 3.28
CA GLN A 163 9.40 -26.29 4.28
C GLN A 163 10.33 -25.24 3.68
N GLN A 164 10.91 -25.49 2.50
CA GLN A 164 11.80 -24.54 1.83
C GLN A 164 11.06 -23.45 1.06
N PHE A 165 9.82 -23.70 0.66
CA PHE A 165 9.01 -22.81 -0.20
C PHE A 165 7.72 -22.31 0.46
N GLY A 166 7.45 -22.66 1.74
CA GLY A 166 6.30 -22.23 2.51
C GLY A 166 6.52 -20.99 3.36
#